data_fc96a05dc8875268e662ee1c610f8c96
#
_entry.id   fc96a05dc8875268e662ee1c610f8c96
#
_cell.length_a   1.000
_cell.length_b   1.000
_cell.length_c   1.000
_cell.angle_alpha   90.00
_cell.angle_beta   90.00
_cell.angle_gamma   90.00
#
_symmetry.space_group_name_H-M   'P 1'
#
loop_
_entity.id
_entity.type
_entity.pdbx_description
1 polymer ?
#
loop_
_entity_poly.entity_id
_entity_poly.type
_entity_poly.pdbx_seq_one_letter_code
_entity_poly.pdbx_strand_id
1 'polypeptide(L)'
;MSENTKLQAGVLWALAIVITLASVVYQRKTGPTYPVTGEVNIAGKSVSFHFPRSQNTGTSAEIDLSAAKPDFNAILRWKRFKSNDDWRLTPFMMVDGHLKANLPSQPPAGKIVYDVKLLTTKGESVSLTKEPVIIRFKGSVPATVLIPHILFMFTAMLLATRTGMAAYFESPATLKYTLFTGLFLFLGGIILGPLVQKYAFDAYWTGWPWGTDLTDNKTALAFLAWVVAAWRQKKTGNAKTWIISAAVITLAVYLIPHSA
;
A
#
# COMPACT_ATOMS: atom_id res chain seq x y z
N MET A 1 24.80 -33.23 -3.24
CA MET A 1 24.70 -32.11 -2.28
C MET A 1 24.84 -32.69 -0.89
N SER A 2 25.78 -32.20 -0.10
CA SER A 2 25.95 -32.63 1.30
C SER A 2 24.74 -32.21 2.14
N GLU A 3 24.50 -32.87 3.27
CA GLU A 3 23.42 -32.57 4.19
C GLU A 3 23.49 -31.12 4.69
N ASN A 4 24.67 -30.63 4.98
CA ASN A 4 24.94 -29.24 5.36
C ASN A 4 24.51 -28.23 4.27
N THR A 5 24.69 -28.56 2.98
CA THR A 5 24.27 -27.67 1.86
C THR A 5 22.74 -27.59 1.74
N LYS A 6 22.04 -28.70 2.01
CA LYS A 6 20.57 -28.74 2.02
C LYS A 6 20.00 -27.93 3.21
N LEU A 7 20.60 -28.10 4.39
CA LEU A 7 20.22 -27.37 5.59
C LEU A 7 20.40 -25.84 5.39
N GLN A 8 21.56 -25.42 4.85
CA GLN A 8 21.83 -24.03 4.53
C GLN A 8 20.81 -23.48 3.53
N ALA A 9 20.47 -24.20 2.47
CA ALA A 9 19.48 -23.78 1.50
C ALA A 9 18.09 -23.60 2.15
N GLY A 10 17.68 -24.51 3.05
CA GLY A 10 16.43 -24.42 3.81
C GLY A 10 16.39 -23.17 4.71
N VAL A 11 17.45 -22.89 5.44
CA VAL A 11 17.55 -21.68 6.28
C VAL A 11 17.42 -20.41 5.45
N LEU A 12 18.07 -20.34 4.29
CA LEU A 12 17.98 -19.17 3.42
C LEU A 12 16.58 -18.95 2.84
N TRP A 13 15.85 -20.02 2.55
CA TRP A 13 14.44 -19.92 2.17
C TRP A 13 13.56 -19.44 3.34
N ALA A 14 13.76 -19.98 4.54
CA ALA A 14 13.03 -19.54 5.73
C ALA A 14 13.25 -18.05 6.01
N LEU A 15 14.50 -17.58 5.94
CA LEU A 15 14.84 -16.16 6.10
C LEU A 15 14.18 -15.28 5.00
N ALA A 16 14.21 -15.73 3.74
CA ALA A 16 13.57 -15.00 2.65
C ALA A 16 12.05 -14.88 2.87
N ILE A 17 11.38 -15.93 3.35
CA ILE A 17 9.96 -15.91 3.71
C ILE A 17 9.70 -14.91 4.84
N VAL A 18 10.47 -14.97 5.93
CA VAL A 18 10.31 -14.07 7.08
C VAL A 18 10.48 -12.60 6.66
N ILE A 19 11.52 -12.28 5.89
CA ILE A 19 11.77 -10.93 5.38
C ILE A 19 10.62 -10.47 4.48
N THR A 20 10.14 -11.34 3.59
CA THR A 20 9.00 -11.02 2.70
C THR A 20 7.74 -10.72 3.50
N LEU A 21 7.37 -11.58 4.45
CA LEU A 21 6.18 -11.39 5.28
C LEU A 21 6.30 -10.12 6.15
N ALA A 22 7.45 -9.89 6.77
CA ALA A 22 7.68 -8.68 7.56
C ALA A 22 7.54 -7.41 6.70
N SER A 23 8.09 -7.41 5.48
CA SER A 23 7.97 -6.28 4.56
C SER A 23 6.53 -6.04 4.10
N VAL A 24 5.76 -7.11 3.85
CA VAL A 24 4.33 -7.02 3.50
C VAL A 24 3.52 -6.42 4.65
N VAL A 25 3.73 -6.88 5.88
CA VAL A 25 3.06 -6.35 7.08
C VAL A 25 3.43 -4.88 7.29
N TYR A 26 4.71 -4.54 7.17
CA TYR A 26 5.18 -3.15 7.26
C TYR A 26 4.50 -2.26 6.22
N GLN A 27 4.55 -2.65 4.94
CA GLN A 27 3.94 -1.90 3.85
C GLN A 27 2.43 -1.73 4.05
N ARG A 28 1.73 -2.76 4.54
CA ARG A 28 0.29 -2.69 4.84
C ARG A 28 0.00 -1.65 5.92
N LYS A 29 0.76 -1.66 7.02
CA LYS A 29 0.53 -0.78 8.17
C LYS A 29 0.93 0.68 7.92
N THR A 30 1.97 0.90 7.13
CA THR A 30 2.49 2.25 6.82
C THR A 30 1.88 2.83 5.54
N GLY A 31 1.13 2.04 4.79
CA GLY A 31 0.54 2.44 3.52
C GLY A 31 -0.54 3.53 3.66
N PRO A 32 -0.72 4.36 2.61
CA PRO A 32 -1.66 5.49 2.64
C PRO A 32 -3.14 5.07 2.69
N THR A 33 -3.43 3.78 2.50
CA THR A 33 -4.79 3.22 2.59
C THR A 33 -5.11 2.61 3.95
N TYR A 34 -4.11 2.56 4.87
CA TYR A 34 -4.35 2.08 6.22
C TYR A 34 -5.21 3.11 6.98
N PRO A 35 -6.31 2.69 7.62
CA PRO A 35 -7.21 3.62 8.30
C PRO A 35 -6.51 4.34 9.45
N VAL A 36 -6.98 5.54 9.76
CA VAL A 36 -6.59 6.26 10.97
C VAL A 36 -7.54 5.83 12.08
N THR A 37 -7.00 5.19 13.09
CA THR A 37 -7.76 4.74 14.26
C THR A 37 -7.24 5.39 15.52
N GLY A 38 -8.11 5.61 16.47
CA GLY A 38 -7.71 6.19 17.76
C GLY A 38 -8.84 6.18 18.76
N GLU A 39 -8.50 6.65 19.97
CA GLU A 39 -9.41 6.80 21.08
C GLU A 39 -9.10 8.12 21.76
N VAL A 40 -10.13 8.88 22.07
CA VAL A 40 -10.03 10.19 22.75
C VAL A 40 -11.01 10.20 23.91
N ASN A 41 -10.58 10.70 25.05
CA ASN A 41 -11.46 10.90 26.20
C ASN A 41 -12.01 12.32 26.20
N ILE A 42 -13.33 12.46 26.12
CA ILE A 42 -14.05 13.72 26.08
C ILE A 42 -15.14 13.73 27.16
N ALA A 43 -15.08 14.68 28.05
CA ALA A 43 -16.02 14.81 29.19
C ALA A 43 -16.14 13.51 29.99
N GLY A 44 -15.05 12.78 30.20
CA GLY A 44 -15.01 11.53 30.95
C GLY A 44 -15.56 10.31 30.19
N LYS A 45 -15.86 10.44 28.89
CA LYS A 45 -16.32 9.35 28.03
C LYS A 45 -15.27 9.04 26.97
N SER A 46 -15.00 7.76 26.76
CA SER A 46 -14.13 7.30 25.67
C SER A 46 -14.88 7.30 24.34
N VAL A 47 -14.27 7.89 23.34
CA VAL A 47 -14.74 7.95 21.95
C VAL A 47 -13.70 7.26 21.08
N SER A 48 -14.02 6.11 20.54
CA SER A 48 -13.17 5.45 19.57
C SER A 48 -13.59 5.80 18.14
N PHE A 49 -12.63 5.88 17.23
CA PHE A 49 -12.88 6.20 15.84
C PHE A 49 -12.08 5.35 14.89
N HIS A 50 -12.66 5.10 13.71
CA HIS A 50 -12.06 4.38 12.60
C HIS A 50 -12.29 5.17 11.32
N PHE A 51 -11.29 5.90 10.84
CA PHE A 51 -11.36 6.78 9.69
C PHE A 51 -10.78 6.11 8.45
N PRO A 52 -11.62 5.71 7.48
CA PRO A 52 -11.17 5.06 6.27
C PRO A 52 -10.33 6.00 5.40
N ARG A 53 -9.29 5.46 4.77
CA ARG A 53 -8.44 6.16 3.79
C ARG A 53 -8.58 5.62 2.37
N SER A 54 -9.45 4.63 2.18
CA SER A 54 -9.77 4.06 0.87
C SER A 54 -11.20 3.58 0.84
N GLN A 55 -11.92 3.82 -0.26
CA GLN A 55 -13.29 3.38 -0.51
C GLN A 55 -13.46 2.99 -1.97
N ASN A 56 -14.45 2.15 -2.27
CA ASN A 56 -14.81 1.83 -3.63
C ASN A 56 -15.66 2.96 -4.24
N THR A 57 -15.40 3.25 -5.51
CA THR A 57 -16.25 4.15 -6.31
C THR A 57 -17.68 3.61 -6.39
N GLY A 58 -18.66 4.50 -6.51
CA GLY A 58 -20.08 4.14 -6.55
C GLY A 58 -20.74 3.96 -5.18
N THR A 59 -19.97 3.92 -4.09
CA THR A 59 -20.49 3.83 -2.71
C THR A 59 -19.98 4.99 -1.87
N SER A 60 -20.81 5.48 -0.95
CA SER A 60 -20.43 6.46 0.06
C SER A 60 -19.44 5.83 1.06
N ALA A 61 -18.57 6.65 1.64
CA ALA A 61 -17.70 6.20 2.72
C ALA A 61 -18.32 6.56 4.07
N GLU A 62 -18.65 5.55 4.86
CA GLU A 62 -19.18 5.74 6.21
C GLU A 62 -18.05 6.10 7.18
N ILE A 63 -18.27 7.14 7.96
CA ILE A 63 -17.41 7.57 9.07
C ILE A 63 -18.15 7.24 10.35
N ASP A 64 -17.57 6.38 11.17
CA ASP A 64 -18.18 5.83 12.38
C ASP A 64 -17.42 6.28 13.62
N LEU A 65 -18.16 6.73 14.63
CA LEU A 65 -17.69 7.05 15.97
C LEU A 65 -18.44 6.18 16.98
N SER A 66 -17.69 5.38 17.71
CA SER A 66 -18.24 4.59 18.81
C SER A 66 -18.14 5.36 20.11
N ALA A 67 -19.28 5.79 20.65
CA ALA A 67 -19.36 6.52 21.93
C ALA A 67 -20.61 6.12 22.70
N ALA A 68 -20.45 5.72 23.94
CA ALA A 68 -21.58 5.39 24.81
C ALA A 68 -22.32 6.67 25.24
N LYS A 69 -23.56 6.87 24.72
CA LYS A 69 -24.46 8.01 25.05
C LYS A 69 -23.69 9.36 25.04
N PRO A 70 -23.33 9.87 23.85
CA PRO A 70 -22.54 11.09 23.74
C PRO A 70 -23.30 12.31 24.23
N ASP A 71 -22.65 13.14 25.07
CA ASP A 71 -23.11 14.47 25.48
C ASP A 71 -22.45 15.55 24.60
N PHE A 72 -22.17 15.23 23.36
CA PHE A 72 -21.55 16.10 22.36
C PHE A 72 -22.19 15.87 20.99
N ASN A 73 -22.11 16.87 20.14
CA ASN A 73 -22.42 16.77 18.74
C ASN A 73 -21.13 16.52 17.95
N ALA A 74 -21.23 15.79 16.85
CA ALA A 74 -20.11 15.56 15.92
C ALA A 74 -20.43 16.15 14.55
N ILE A 75 -19.44 16.80 13.96
CA ILE A 75 -19.53 17.39 12.62
C ILE A 75 -18.38 16.85 11.77
N LEU A 76 -18.73 16.25 10.64
CA LEU A 76 -17.80 15.86 9.58
C LEU A 76 -17.62 17.07 8.64
N ARG A 77 -16.38 17.58 8.56
CA ARG A 77 -16.01 18.61 7.58
C ARG A 77 -15.25 17.94 6.44
N TRP A 78 -15.60 18.28 5.20
CA TRP A 78 -14.93 17.68 4.06
C TRP A 78 -14.98 18.56 2.81
N LYS A 79 -14.03 18.35 1.91
CA LYS A 79 -14.01 18.90 0.55
C LYS A 79 -13.22 17.99 -0.39
N ARG A 80 -13.32 18.20 -1.70
CA ARG A 80 -12.45 17.50 -2.66
C ARG A 80 -11.00 17.91 -2.44
N PHE A 81 -10.11 16.93 -2.49
CA PHE A 81 -8.69 17.16 -2.28
C PHE A 81 -8.09 17.97 -3.44
N LYS A 82 -7.24 18.95 -3.13
CA LYS A 82 -6.62 19.88 -4.12
C LYS A 82 -7.65 20.58 -5.04
N SER A 83 -8.78 20.95 -4.49
CA SER A 83 -9.81 21.76 -5.15
C SER A 83 -9.95 23.13 -4.47
N ASN A 84 -10.59 24.07 -5.18
CA ASN A 84 -10.98 25.38 -4.61
C ASN A 84 -12.37 25.30 -3.94
N ASP A 85 -12.88 24.10 -3.64
CA ASP A 85 -14.16 23.95 -2.96
C ASP A 85 -14.11 24.49 -1.54
N ASP A 86 -15.22 25.09 -1.11
CA ASP A 86 -15.44 25.38 0.30
C ASP A 86 -15.62 24.10 1.10
N TRP A 87 -15.32 24.17 2.39
CA TRP A 87 -15.57 23.07 3.31
C TRP A 87 -17.06 22.86 3.50
N ARG A 88 -17.52 21.67 3.23
CA ARG A 88 -18.87 21.21 3.50
C ARG A 88 -18.95 20.59 4.89
N LEU A 89 -20.09 20.79 5.55
CA LEU A 89 -20.36 20.28 6.87
C LEU A 89 -21.48 19.24 6.78
N THR A 90 -21.26 18.07 7.38
CA THR A 90 -22.25 17.00 7.46
C THR A 90 -22.39 16.62 8.94
N PRO A 91 -23.59 16.76 9.54
CA PRO A 91 -23.81 16.33 10.92
C PRO A 91 -23.75 14.79 11.00
N PHE A 92 -23.28 14.28 12.14
CA PHE A 92 -23.41 12.88 12.49
C PHE A 92 -24.83 12.59 12.98
N MET A 93 -25.34 11.42 12.62
CA MET A 93 -26.63 10.91 13.08
C MET A 93 -26.40 9.67 13.95
N MET A 94 -27.26 9.50 14.95
CA MET A 94 -27.26 8.29 15.76
C MET A 94 -27.96 7.16 14.98
N VAL A 95 -27.22 6.09 14.69
CA VAL A 95 -27.71 4.90 14.00
C VAL A 95 -27.18 3.68 14.77
N ASP A 96 -28.08 2.82 15.25
CA ASP A 96 -27.76 1.58 15.98
C ASP A 96 -26.77 1.78 17.15
N GLY A 97 -26.87 2.89 17.86
CA GLY A 97 -26.00 3.22 18.99
C GLY A 97 -24.65 3.82 18.64
N HIS A 98 -24.39 4.08 17.35
CA HIS A 98 -23.18 4.71 16.82
C HIS A 98 -23.51 6.07 16.20
N LEU A 99 -22.56 7.00 16.29
CA LEU A 99 -22.61 8.25 15.51
C LEU A 99 -22.01 8.01 14.15
N LYS A 100 -22.82 8.16 13.09
CA LYS A 100 -22.44 7.90 11.69
C LYS A 100 -22.63 9.13 10.81
N ALA A 101 -21.70 9.34 9.89
CA ALA A 101 -21.81 10.33 8.82
C ALA A 101 -21.22 9.74 7.52
N ASN A 102 -21.64 10.26 6.37
CA ASN A 102 -21.24 9.72 5.08
C ASN A 102 -20.52 10.77 4.23
N LEU A 103 -19.41 10.35 3.63
CA LEU A 103 -18.74 11.10 2.55
C LEU A 103 -19.32 10.64 1.21
N PRO A 104 -19.59 11.58 0.27
CA PRO A 104 -20.09 11.21 -1.05
C PRO A 104 -19.05 10.43 -1.85
N SER A 105 -19.50 9.48 -2.66
CA SER A 105 -18.64 8.78 -3.61
C SER A 105 -17.94 9.75 -4.57
N GLN A 106 -16.72 9.39 -4.97
CA GLN A 106 -15.96 10.09 -6.00
C GLN A 106 -15.69 9.13 -7.18
N PRO A 107 -15.39 9.65 -8.38
CA PRO A 107 -14.90 8.83 -9.49
C PRO A 107 -13.57 8.14 -9.16
N PRO A 108 -13.14 7.15 -9.97
CA PRO A 108 -11.84 6.51 -9.79
C PRO A 108 -10.70 7.52 -9.65
N ALA A 109 -9.76 7.26 -8.74
CA ALA A 109 -8.67 8.16 -8.31
C ALA A 109 -9.12 9.44 -7.59
N GLY A 110 -10.42 9.75 -7.50
CA GLY A 110 -10.92 10.90 -6.76
C GLY A 110 -10.57 10.83 -5.29
N LYS A 111 -10.30 11.98 -4.68
CA LYS A 111 -9.91 12.09 -3.27
C LYS A 111 -10.75 13.14 -2.56
N ILE A 112 -11.10 12.85 -1.31
CA ILE A 112 -11.69 13.79 -0.36
C ILE A 112 -10.70 14.00 0.78
N VAL A 113 -10.55 15.23 1.23
CA VAL A 113 -9.92 15.58 2.50
C VAL A 113 -11.03 15.86 3.51
N TYR A 114 -10.94 15.26 4.70
CA TYR A 114 -11.96 15.40 5.74
C TYR A 114 -11.36 15.41 7.14
N ASP A 115 -12.06 16.03 8.05
CA ASP A 115 -11.81 15.96 9.49
C ASP A 115 -13.12 15.84 10.26
N VAL A 116 -13.03 15.40 11.52
CA VAL A 116 -14.16 15.28 12.42
C VAL A 116 -13.91 16.15 13.64
N LYS A 117 -14.87 17.04 13.92
CA LYS A 117 -14.89 17.89 15.12
C LYS A 117 -16.00 17.48 16.05
N LEU A 118 -15.67 17.33 17.31
CA LEU A 118 -16.65 17.15 18.37
C LEU A 118 -16.93 18.50 19.01
N LEU A 119 -18.22 18.78 19.22
CA LEU A 119 -18.70 20.00 19.85
C LEU A 119 -19.28 19.61 21.23
N THR A 120 -18.59 19.98 22.27
CA THR A 120 -19.07 19.73 23.65
C THR A 120 -20.22 20.67 24.00
N THR A 121 -21.02 20.30 24.99
CA THR A 121 -22.10 21.15 25.53
C THR A 121 -21.60 22.46 26.11
N LYS A 122 -20.30 22.55 26.44
CA LYS A 122 -19.63 23.78 26.92
C LYS A 122 -19.17 24.71 25.78
N GLY A 123 -19.42 24.35 24.50
CA GLY A 123 -19.03 25.13 23.34
C GLY A 123 -17.58 24.92 22.91
N GLU A 124 -16.85 23.97 23.49
CA GLU A 124 -15.50 23.61 23.09
C GLU A 124 -15.55 22.74 21.84
N SER A 125 -14.65 23.00 20.88
CA SER A 125 -14.48 22.18 19.67
C SER A 125 -13.19 21.41 19.75
N VAL A 126 -13.28 20.07 19.68
CA VAL A 126 -12.14 19.16 19.71
C VAL A 126 -12.01 18.43 18.39
N SER A 127 -10.84 18.52 17.74
CA SER A 127 -10.54 17.75 16.54
C SER A 127 -10.04 16.34 16.92
N LEU A 128 -10.58 15.31 16.28
CA LEU A 128 -10.20 13.91 16.57
C LEU A 128 -8.83 13.53 16.00
N THR A 129 -8.35 14.25 14.99
CA THR A 129 -7.05 14.02 14.37
C THR A 129 -6.23 15.31 14.34
N LYS A 130 -4.90 15.18 14.40
CA LYS A 130 -3.99 16.35 14.30
C LYS A 130 -4.05 17.01 12.93
N GLU A 131 -4.19 16.19 11.89
CA GLU A 131 -4.29 16.64 10.49
C GLU A 131 -5.53 16.04 9.84
N PRO A 132 -6.12 16.72 8.84
CA PRO A 132 -7.22 16.16 8.06
C PRO A 132 -6.83 14.85 7.39
N VAL A 133 -7.76 13.92 7.32
CA VAL A 133 -7.58 12.60 6.70
C VAL A 133 -7.89 12.70 5.20
N ILE A 134 -7.08 12.03 4.39
CA ILE A 134 -7.36 11.92 2.96
C ILE A 134 -7.86 10.50 2.66
N ILE A 135 -9.03 10.42 2.02
CA ILE A 135 -9.60 9.18 1.50
C ILE A 135 -9.56 9.18 -0.03
N ARG A 136 -9.09 8.08 -0.62
CA ARG A 136 -9.05 7.85 -2.07
C ARG A 136 -10.14 6.86 -2.48
N PHE A 137 -10.86 7.19 -3.54
CA PHE A 137 -11.83 6.30 -4.16
C PHE A 137 -11.17 5.51 -5.30
N LYS A 138 -11.48 4.22 -5.37
CA LYS A 138 -10.92 3.30 -6.37
C LYS A 138 -12.01 2.47 -7.02
N GLY A 139 -11.84 2.17 -8.30
CA GLY A 139 -12.68 1.23 -9.03
C GLY A 139 -12.49 -0.20 -8.54
N SER A 140 -13.44 -1.06 -8.89
CA SER A 140 -13.37 -2.49 -8.59
C SER A 140 -12.42 -3.19 -9.56
N VAL A 141 -11.40 -3.84 -9.05
CA VAL A 141 -10.46 -4.65 -9.84
C VAL A 141 -10.97 -6.09 -9.89
N PRO A 142 -11.17 -6.68 -11.09
CA PRO A 142 -11.57 -8.07 -11.21
C PRO A 142 -10.60 -9.02 -10.49
N ALA A 143 -11.11 -10.01 -9.78
CA ALA A 143 -10.31 -10.98 -9.04
C ALA A 143 -9.34 -11.75 -9.97
N THR A 144 -9.73 -11.98 -11.23
CA THR A 144 -8.91 -12.62 -12.27
C THR A 144 -7.66 -11.82 -12.65
N VAL A 145 -7.62 -10.52 -12.38
CA VAL A 145 -6.45 -9.66 -12.58
C VAL A 145 -5.72 -9.43 -11.25
N LEU A 146 -6.47 -9.14 -10.18
CA LEU A 146 -5.91 -8.80 -8.88
C LEU A 146 -5.16 -9.95 -8.22
N ILE A 147 -5.74 -11.17 -8.22
CA ILE A 147 -5.13 -12.32 -7.57
C ILE A 147 -3.80 -12.72 -8.24
N PRO A 148 -3.71 -12.91 -9.58
CA PRO A 148 -2.44 -13.16 -10.24
C PRO A 148 -1.40 -12.05 -10.01
N HIS A 149 -1.81 -10.77 -10.06
CA HIS A 149 -0.93 -9.65 -9.76
C HIS A 149 -0.29 -9.79 -8.37
N ILE A 150 -1.12 -10.01 -7.34
CA ILE A 150 -0.65 -10.17 -5.96
C ILE A 150 0.31 -11.36 -5.85
N LEU A 151 -0.04 -12.51 -6.41
CA LEU A 151 0.79 -13.71 -6.37
C LEU A 151 2.14 -13.49 -7.04
N PHE A 152 2.16 -12.90 -8.24
CA PHE A 152 3.42 -12.63 -8.95
C PHE A 152 4.29 -11.62 -8.23
N MET A 153 3.71 -10.55 -7.68
CA MET A 153 4.47 -9.55 -6.94
C MET A 153 5.07 -10.11 -5.64
N PHE A 154 4.31 -10.89 -4.88
CA PHE A 154 4.84 -11.52 -3.66
C PHE A 154 5.90 -12.57 -3.97
N THR A 155 5.70 -13.37 -5.02
CA THR A 155 6.71 -14.33 -5.50
C THR A 155 7.96 -13.61 -5.97
N ALA A 156 7.83 -12.50 -6.71
CA ALA A 156 8.97 -11.68 -7.14
C ALA A 156 9.77 -11.15 -5.95
N MET A 157 9.11 -10.65 -4.91
CA MET A 157 9.77 -10.15 -3.70
C MET A 157 10.50 -11.27 -2.95
N LEU A 158 9.84 -12.43 -2.76
CA LEU A 158 10.44 -13.60 -2.14
C LEU A 158 11.68 -14.06 -2.91
N LEU A 159 11.56 -14.19 -4.23
CA LEU A 159 12.66 -14.56 -5.09
C LEU A 159 13.77 -13.51 -5.10
N ALA A 160 13.45 -12.19 -5.09
CA ALA A 160 14.45 -11.13 -5.04
C ALA A 160 15.33 -11.27 -3.80
N THR A 161 14.71 -11.43 -2.63
CA THR A 161 15.42 -11.64 -1.37
C THR A 161 16.27 -12.91 -1.42
N ARG A 162 15.68 -14.02 -1.88
CA ARG A 162 16.39 -15.31 -1.99
C ARG A 162 17.54 -15.27 -2.99
N THR A 163 17.38 -14.52 -4.09
CA THR A 163 18.40 -14.37 -5.14
C THR A 163 19.58 -13.54 -4.64
N GLY A 164 19.33 -12.47 -3.90
CA GLY A 164 20.38 -11.68 -3.25
C GLY A 164 21.24 -12.54 -2.33
N MET A 165 20.61 -13.38 -1.50
CA MET A 165 21.32 -14.34 -0.64
C MET A 165 22.08 -15.39 -1.48
N ALA A 166 21.48 -15.91 -2.56
CA ALA A 166 22.14 -16.87 -3.44
C ALA A 166 23.40 -16.28 -4.09
N ALA A 167 23.34 -15.02 -4.51
CA ALA A 167 24.50 -14.32 -5.06
C ALA A 167 25.58 -14.07 -4.01
N TYR A 168 25.19 -13.72 -2.78
CA TYR A 168 26.14 -13.52 -1.68
C TYR A 168 26.93 -14.79 -1.38
N PHE A 169 26.26 -15.94 -1.30
CA PHE A 169 26.86 -17.25 -1.02
C PHE A 169 27.32 -18.00 -2.30
N GLU A 170 27.35 -17.32 -3.44
CA GLU A 170 27.87 -17.88 -4.72
C GLU A 170 27.22 -19.19 -5.15
N SER A 171 25.91 -19.29 -4.90
CA SER A 171 25.13 -20.49 -5.24
C SER A 171 25.07 -20.72 -6.76
N PRO A 172 25.21 -21.96 -7.25
CA PRO A 172 25.07 -22.27 -8.68
C PRO A 172 23.67 -22.00 -9.21
N ALA A 173 22.66 -21.90 -8.36
CA ALA A 173 21.28 -21.58 -8.73
C ALA A 173 21.03 -20.07 -8.95
N THR A 174 22.02 -19.21 -8.73
CA THR A 174 21.88 -17.75 -8.78
C THR A 174 21.29 -17.25 -10.10
N LEU A 175 21.79 -17.72 -11.25
CA LEU A 175 21.26 -17.32 -12.56
C LEU A 175 19.78 -17.72 -12.72
N LYS A 176 19.44 -18.94 -12.32
CA LYS A 176 18.05 -19.41 -12.38
C LYS A 176 17.13 -18.50 -11.55
N TYR A 177 17.50 -18.18 -10.31
CA TYR A 177 16.72 -17.31 -9.45
C TYR A 177 16.63 -15.87 -9.99
N THR A 178 17.72 -15.33 -10.56
CA THR A 178 17.75 -14.02 -11.20
C THR A 178 16.73 -13.93 -12.34
N LEU A 179 16.70 -14.93 -13.21
CA LEU A 179 15.76 -14.97 -14.34
C LEU A 179 14.30 -15.09 -13.87
N PHE A 180 14.02 -15.95 -12.90
CA PHE A 180 12.68 -16.07 -12.35
C PHE A 180 12.23 -14.79 -11.64
N THR A 181 13.11 -14.13 -10.87
CA THR A 181 12.78 -12.84 -10.24
C THR A 181 12.38 -11.80 -11.28
N GLY A 182 13.20 -11.67 -12.35
CA GLY A 182 12.89 -10.76 -13.46
C GLY A 182 11.57 -11.11 -14.15
N LEU A 183 11.30 -12.40 -14.39
CA LEU A 183 10.06 -12.87 -15.01
C LEU A 183 8.83 -12.53 -14.15
N PHE A 184 8.87 -12.81 -12.85
CA PHE A 184 7.74 -12.55 -11.96
C PHE A 184 7.50 -11.04 -11.78
N LEU A 185 8.56 -10.22 -11.72
CA LEU A 185 8.43 -8.76 -11.74
C LEU A 185 7.84 -8.24 -13.05
N PHE A 186 8.24 -8.82 -14.18
CA PHE A 186 7.69 -8.46 -15.47
C PHE A 186 6.18 -8.76 -15.54
N LEU A 187 5.79 -10.00 -15.23
CA LEU A 187 4.38 -10.41 -15.27
C LEU A 187 3.53 -9.66 -14.24
N GLY A 188 4.00 -9.56 -13.01
CA GLY A 188 3.27 -8.91 -11.94
C GLY A 188 3.29 -7.39 -12.05
N GLY A 189 4.47 -6.80 -12.20
CA GLY A 189 4.68 -5.36 -12.13
C GLY A 189 4.42 -4.63 -13.45
N ILE A 190 4.93 -5.15 -14.58
CA ILE A 190 4.91 -4.44 -15.87
C ILE A 190 3.68 -4.80 -16.70
N ILE A 191 3.14 -6.01 -16.57
CA ILE A 191 1.92 -6.42 -17.30
C ILE A 191 0.68 -6.23 -16.44
N LEU A 192 0.61 -6.92 -15.30
CA LEU A 192 -0.60 -6.91 -14.48
C LEU A 192 -0.75 -5.64 -13.64
N GLY A 193 0.36 -4.99 -13.26
CA GLY A 193 0.33 -3.72 -12.52
C GLY A 193 -0.48 -2.63 -13.23
N PRO A 194 -0.17 -2.31 -14.51
CA PRO A 194 -0.96 -1.37 -15.31
C PRO A 194 -2.43 -1.77 -15.46
N LEU A 195 -2.74 -3.06 -15.59
CA LEU A 195 -4.13 -3.51 -15.63
C LEU A 195 -4.87 -3.26 -14.31
N VAL A 196 -4.24 -3.58 -13.18
CA VAL A 196 -4.79 -3.26 -11.86
C VAL A 196 -5.01 -1.76 -11.72
N GLN A 197 -4.06 -0.93 -12.16
CA GLN A 197 -4.14 0.52 -12.10
C GLN A 197 -5.27 1.05 -12.99
N LYS A 198 -5.46 0.50 -14.18
CA LYS A 198 -6.56 0.87 -15.08
C LYS A 198 -7.92 0.64 -14.43
N TYR A 199 -8.13 -0.52 -13.83
CA TYR A 199 -9.38 -0.82 -13.13
C TYR A 199 -9.57 0.04 -11.87
N ALA A 200 -8.49 0.26 -11.10
CA ALA A 200 -8.57 1.00 -9.86
C ALA A 200 -8.67 2.52 -10.05
N PHE A 201 -7.97 3.09 -11.05
CA PHE A 201 -7.75 4.54 -11.17
C PHE A 201 -7.98 5.10 -12.58
N ASP A 202 -8.46 4.27 -13.50
CA ASP A 202 -8.77 4.63 -14.89
C ASP A 202 -7.55 5.05 -15.73
N ALA A 203 -6.33 4.68 -15.33
CA ALA A 203 -5.10 4.93 -16.05
C ALA A 203 -4.20 3.71 -16.03
N TYR A 204 -3.58 3.34 -17.17
CA TYR A 204 -2.66 2.19 -17.22
C TYR A 204 -1.31 2.48 -16.57
N TRP A 205 -0.83 3.73 -16.72
CA TRP A 205 0.48 4.14 -16.26
C TRP A 205 0.49 5.64 -16.00
N THR A 206 0.94 6.05 -14.84
CA THR A 206 1.04 7.45 -14.42
C THR A 206 2.45 7.83 -13.92
N GLY A 207 3.40 6.92 -14.12
CA GLY A 207 4.82 7.15 -13.88
C GLY A 207 5.52 7.81 -15.06
N TRP A 208 6.83 8.01 -14.93
CA TRP A 208 7.68 8.53 -16.01
C TRP A 208 7.59 7.64 -17.27
N PRO A 209 7.55 8.17 -18.52
CA PRO A 209 7.70 9.61 -18.85
C PRO A 209 6.39 10.42 -18.82
N TRP A 210 5.22 9.81 -18.60
CA TRP A 210 3.92 10.49 -18.72
C TRP A 210 3.42 11.13 -17.42
N GLY A 211 4.08 10.83 -16.30
CA GLY A 211 3.70 11.37 -15.00
C GLY A 211 4.74 11.11 -13.92
N THR A 212 4.35 11.32 -12.67
CA THR A 212 5.25 11.28 -11.51
C THR A 212 4.84 10.24 -10.47
N ASP A 213 3.94 9.30 -10.81
CA ASP A 213 3.48 8.30 -9.85
C ASP A 213 4.66 7.46 -9.33
N LEU A 214 4.81 7.47 -8.02
CA LEU A 214 5.92 6.81 -7.36
C LEU A 214 5.84 5.28 -7.49
N THR A 215 4.62 4.71 -7.52
CA THR A 215 4.43 3.25 -7.58
C THR A 215 4.92 2.70 -8.91
N ASP A 216 4.55 3.34 -10.01
CA ASP A 216 4.99 2.95 -11.35
C ASP A 216 6.50 3.10 -11.49
N ASN A 217 7.03 4.26 -11.11
CA ASN A 217 8.46 4.57 -11.23
C ASN A 217 9.34 3.58 -10.46
N LYS A 218 8.96 3.25 -9.22
CA LYS A 218 9.73 2.32 -8.42
C LYS A 218 9.62 0.87 -8.93
N THR A 219 8.48 0.47 -9.49
CA THR A 219 8.31 -0.84 -10.13
C THR A 219 9.18 -0.96 -11.37
N ALA A 220 9.20 0.07 -12.22
CA ALA A 220 10.11 0.13 -13.38
C ALA A 220 11.57 0.08 -12.97
N LEU A 221 11.98 0.83 -11.93
CA LEU A 221 13.35 0.83 -11.41
C LEU A 221 13.76 -0.57 -10.94
N ALA A 222 12.92 -1.24 -10.16
CA ALA A 222 13.18 -2.60 -9.69
C ALA A 222 13.34 -3.56 -10.87
N PHE A 223 12.41 -3.52 -11.84
CA PHE A 223 12.47 -4.38 -13.02
C PHE A 223 13.76 -4.15 -13.83
N LEU A 224 14.12 -2.90 -14.13
CA LEU A 224 15.34 -2.56 -14.85
C LEU A 224 16.60 -3.04 -14.13
N ALA A 225 16.66 -2.94 -12.80
CA ALA A 225 17.78 -3.45 -12.01
C ALA A 225 17.97 -4.97 -12.23
N TRP A 226 16.87 -5.74 -12.28
CA TRP A 226 16.93 -7.18 -12.56
C TRP A 226 17.29 -7.51 -14.01
N VAL A 227 16.84 -6.71 -14.98
CA VAL A 227 17.26 -6.85 -16.39
C VAL A 227 18.76 -6.66 -16.52
N VAL A 228 19.31 -5.61 -15.91
CA VAL A 228 20.74 -5.33 -15.91
C VAL A 228 21.53 -6.45 -15.20
N ALA A 229 21.06 -6.91 -14.05
CA ALA A 229 21.69 -8.01 -13.31
C ALA A 229 21.73 -9.31 -14.13
N ALA A 230 20.62 -9.67 -14.78
CA ALA A 230 20.51 -10.84 -15.63
C ALA A 230 21.44 -10.74 -16.86
N TRP A 231 21.47 -9.57 -17.51
CA TRP A 231 22.34 -9.31 -18.66
C TRP A 231 23.82 -9.43 -18.27
N ARG A 232 24.23 -8.80 -17.17
CA ARG A 232 25.61 -8.87 -16.66
C ARG A 232 25.99 -10.32 -16.31
N GLN A 233 25.11 -11.06 -15.65
CA GLN A 233 25.35 -12.45 -15.28
C GLN A 233 25.57 -13.33 -16.52
N LYS A 234 24.75 -13.18 -17.56
CA LYS A 234 24.92 -13.93 -18.82
C LYS A 234 26.21 -13.54 -19.56
N LYS A 235 26.58 -12.23 -19.56
CA LYS A 235 27.73 -11.73 -20.31
C LYS A 235 29.06 -12.06 -19.67
N THR A 236 29.17 -11.97 -18.34
CA THR A 236 30.44 -12.04 -17.61
C THR A 236 30.60 -13.28 -16.73
N GLY A 237 29.53 -14.05 -16.53
CA GLY A 237 29.48 -15.16 -15.57
C GLY A 237 29.55 -14.71 -14.09
N ASN A 238 29.90 -13.46 -13.84
CA ASN A 238 30.01 -12.88 -12.49
C ASN A 238 29.27 -11.55 -12.42
N ALA A 239 28.13 -11.55 -11.73
CA ALA A 239 27.32 -10.36 -11.50
C ALA A 239 26.89 -10.23 -10.02
N LYS A 240 27.67 -10.78 -9.09
CA LYS A 240 27.35 -10.79 -7.65
C LYS A 240 26.87 -9.44 -7.15
N THR A 241 27.65 -8.38 -7.38
CA THR A 241 27.30 -7.02 -6.94
C THR A 241 26.01 -6.52 -7.58
N TRP A 242 25.80 -6.74 -8.89
CA TRP A 242 24.60 -6.31 -9.60
C TRP A 242 23.33 -6.99 -9.09
N ILE A 243 23.43 -8.28 -8.79
CA ILE A 243 22.31 -9.08 -8.26
C ILE A 243 21.98 -8.65 -6.83
N ILE A 244 22.99 -8.45 -5.98
CA ILE A 244 22.78 -7.96 -4.61
C ILE A 244 22.16 -6.55 -4.64
N SER A 245 22.68 -5.66 -5.50
CA SER A 245 22.12 -4.32 -5.67
C SER A 245 20.65 -4.37 -6.13
N ALA A 246 20.31 -5.22 -7.12
CA ALA A 246 18.93 -5.39 -7.57
C ALA A 246 18.02 -5.91 -6.45
N ALA A 247 18.50 -6.85 -5.62
CA ALA A 247 17.75 -7.35 -4.47
C ALA A 247 17.52 -6.25 -3.42
N VAL A 248 18.53 -5.46 -3.09
CA VAL A 248 18.42 -4.33 -2.16
C VAL A 248 17.48 -3.26 -2.70
N ILE A 249 17.60 -2.89 -3.98
CA ILE A 249 16.67 -1.96 -4.65
C ILE A 249 15.24 -2.49 -4.54
N THR A 250 15.00 -3.76 -4.84
CA THR A 250 13.67 -4.36 -4.76
C THR A 250 13.10 -4.27 -3.35
N LEU A 251 13.86 -4.62 -2.32
CA LEU A 251 13.42 -4.50 -0.93
C LEU A 251 13.12 -3.05 -0.57
N ALA A 252 13.99 -2.10 -0.91
CA ALA A 252 13.78 -0.68 -0.65
C ALA A 252 12.50 -0.17 -1.31
N VAL A 253 12.26 -0.52 -2.59
CA VAL A 253 11.06 -0.14 -3.34
C VAL A 253 9.79 -0.69 -2.71
N TYR A 254 9.82 -1.91 -2.18
CA TYR A 254 8.67 -2.50 -1.48
C TYR A 254 8.43 -1.87 -0.11
N LEU A 255 9.47 -1.41 0.57
CA LEU A 255 9.32 -0.74 1.87
C LEU A 255 8.81 0.71 1.75
N ILE A 256 9.02 1.37 0.61
CA ILE A 256 8.47 2.71 0.37
C ILE A 256 6.95 2.60 0.17
N PRO A 257 6.13 3.27 1.00
CA PRO A 257 4.68 3.26 0.84
C PRO A 257 4.24 3.69 -0.56
N HIS A 258 3.09 3.19 -1.01
CA HIS A 258 2.50 3.64 -2.26
C HIS A 258 2.11 5.10 -2.13
N SER A 259 2.21 5.86 -3.24
CA SER A 259 1.74 7.25 -3.27
C SER A 259 0.26 7.34 -2.94
N ALA A 260 -0.09 8.26 -2.06
CA ALA A 260 -1.48 8.55 -1.69
C ALA A 260 -2.16 9.47 -2.70
#